data_aa642567d7c5ae6f6ef8585990e87566
#
_entry.id   aa642567d7c5ae6f6ef8585990e87566
#
_cell.length_a   1.000
_cell.length_b   1.000
_cell.length_c   1.000
_cell.angle_alpha   90.00
_cell.angle_beta   90.00
_cell.angle_gamma   90.00
#
_symmetry.space_group_name_H-M   'P 1'
#
loop_
_entity.id
_entity.type
_entity.pdbx_description
1 polymer ?
#
loop_
_entity_poly.entity_id
_entity_poly.type
_entity_poly.pdbx_seq_one_letter_code
_entity_poly.pdbx_strand_id
1 'polypeptide(L)'
;MRLRDELKEAAIREKAIEMIVHEGFDGLSMHKLAKAANISVSTIYIYFKNREDLLNQLYIFVADLFARETLKGFDPEMDLEEGLWLQWKNRYRYIRQYPLHYHFSEQFRNSPLIHQQEITEDRFRSAMNKFVKHAVQKKQLADLPPEVFWALAYGPFYILVKFHLDNTTMSGKPFSMGEQKMRQTFERVMQSLKM
;
A
#
# COMPACT_ATOMS: atom_id res chain seq x y z
N MET A 1 -26.83 5.69 -16.41
CA MET A 1 -27.03 4.58 -15.46
C MET A 1 -25.71 4.05 -14.95
N ARG A 2 -24.80 3.57 -15.82
CA ARG A 2 -23.47 3.00 -15.46
C ARG A 2 -22.61 3.89 -14.55
N LEU A 3 -22.44 5.17 -14.85
CA LEU A 3 -21.63 6.11 -14.05
C LEU A 3 -22.16 6.30 -12.61
N ARG A 4 -23.50 6.30 -12.44
CA ARG A 4 -24.14 6.43 -11.11
C ARG A 4 -23.92 5.18 -10.26
N ASP A 5 -23.83 4.02 -10.90
CA ASP A 5 -23.59 2.74 -10.22
C ASP A 5 -22.12 2.63 -9.79
N GLU A 6 -21.17 3.06 -10.63
CA GLU A 6 -19.74 3.12 -10.30
C GLU A 6 -19.45 4.08 -9.12
N LEU A 7 -20.13 5.23 -9.07
CA LEU A 7 -20.01 6.18 -7.95
C LEU A 7 -20.55 5.62 -6.63
N LYS A 8 -21.65 4.85 -6.68
CA LYS A 8 -22.20 4.20 -5.49
C LYS A 8 -21.29 3.11 -4.96
N GLU A 9 -20.78 2.27 -5.85
CA GLU A 9 -19.84 1.21 -5.50
C GLU A 9 -18.56 1.79 -4.87
N ALA A 10 -18.00 2.86 -5.45
CA ALA A 10 -16.87 3.55 -4.89
C ALA A 10 -17.16 4.11 -3.48
N ALA A 11 -18.32 4.73 -3.28
CA ALA A 11 -18.72 5.25 -1.97
C ALA A 11 -18.88 4.14 -0.92
N ILE A 12 -19.41 2.97 -1.30
CA ILE A 12 -19.50 1.79 -0.43
C ILE A 12 -18.10 1.31 -0.03
N ARG A 13 -17.16 1.20 -0.99
CA ARG A 13 -15.78 0.79 -0.74
C ARG A 13 -15.07 1.72 0.25
N GLU A 14 -15.11 3.03 0.00
CA GLU A 14 -14.47 4.01 0.87
C GLU A 14 -15.04 3.97 2.28
N LYS A 15 -16.37 3.83 2.42
CA LYS A 15 -17.01 3.73 3.73
C LYS A 15 -16.66 2.43 4.46
N ALA A 16 -16.53 1.33 3.75
CA ALA A 16 -16.10 0.06 4.32
C ALA A 16 -14.64 0.13 4.81
N ILE A 17 -13.74 0.73 4.02
CA ILE A 17 -12.35 0.95 4.40
C ILE A 17 -12.27 1.82 5.66
N GLU A 18 -12.98 2.94 5.71
CA GLU A 18 -13.06 3.82 6.88
C GLU A 18 -13.51 3.05 8.13
N MET A 19 -14.58 2.27 8.03
CA MET A 19 -15.08 1.46 9.14
C MET A 19 -14.06 0.44 9.63
N ILE A 20 -13.40 -0.27 8.71
CA ILE A 20 -12.37 -1.26 9.07
C ILE A 20 -11.19 -0.60 9.77
N VAL A 21 -10.73 0.56 9.29
CA VAL A 21 -9.61 1.28 9.89
C VAL A 21 -9.93 1.72 11.32
N HIS A 22 -11.14 2.19 11.58
CA HIS A 22 -11.53 2.73 12.88
C HIS A 22 -12.08 1.69 13.87
N GLU A 23 -12.79 0.67 13.38
CA GLU A 23 -13.50 -0.30 14.22
C GLU A 23 -12.94 -1.72 14.12
N GLY A 24 -11.93 -1.93 13.25
CA GLY A 24 -11.40 -3.26 12.93
C GLY A 24 -12.34 -4.07 12.03
N PHE A 25 -11.88 -5.29 11.66
CA PHE A 25 -12.69 -6.18 10.81
C PHE A 25 -14.01 -6.57 11.45
N ASP A 26 -14.04 -6.78 12.76
CA ASP A 26 -15.25 -7.18 13.49
C ASP A 26 -16.26 -6.04 13.59
N GLY A 27 -15.84 -4.80 13.44
CA GLY A 27 -16.70 -3.63 13.37
C GLY A 27 -17.55 -3.60 12.09
N LEU A 28 -17.09 -4.24 11.00
CA LEU A 28 -17.77 -4.26 9.71
C LEU A 28 -18.85 -5.34 9.64
N SER A 29 -20.09 -4.94 9.40
CA SER A 29 -21.16 -5.82 8.93
C SER A 29 -21.94 -5.18 7.77
N MET A 30 -22.57 -6.00 6.92
CA MET A 30 -23.32 -5.50 5.76
C MET A 30 -24.44 -4.54 6.19
N HIS A 31 -25.09 -4.78 7.33
CA HIS A 31 -26.11 -3.90 7.90
C HIS A 31 -25.54 -2.57 8.42
N LYS A 32 -24.43 -2.61 9.17
CA LYS A 32 -23.76 -1.39 9.64
C LYS A 32 -23.25 -0.55 8.46
N LEU A 33 -22.65 -1.19 7.45
CA LEU A 33 -22.17 -0.53 6.26
C LEU A 33 -23.31 0.14 5.48
N ALA A 34 -24.44 -0.54 5.30
CA ALA A 34 -25.62 0.01 4.65
C ALA A 34 -26.11 1.28 5.36
N LYS A 35 -26.23 1.21 6.70
CA LYS A 35 -26.60 2.36 7.53
C LYS A 35 -25.60 3.51 7.39
N ALA A 36 -24.30 3.22 7.45
CA ALA A 36 -23.23 4.22 7.36
C ALA A 36 -23.14 4.87 5.97
N ALA A 37 -23.46 4.12 4.91
CA ALA A 37 -23.49 4.61 3.53
C ALA A 37 -24.85 5.23 3.14
N ASN A 38 -25.83 5.23 4.04
CA ASN A 38 -27.20 5.71 3.81
C ASN A 38 -27.89 5.05 2.60
N ILE A 39 -27.77 3.72 2.51
CA ILE A 39 -28.39 2.89 1.46
C ILE A 39 -29.06 1.66 2.09
N SER A 40 -29.86 0.94 1.29
CA SER A 40 -30.41 -0.33 1.73
C SER A 40 -29.37 -1.45 1.73
N VAL A 41 -29.52 -2.43 2.61
CA VAL A 41 -28.65 -3.63 2.63
C VAL A 41 -28.73 -4.38 1.30
N SER A 42 -29.90 -4.43 0.66
CA SER A 42 -30.08 -5.02 -0.66
C SER A 42 -29.25 -4.31 -1.75
N THR A 43 -29.02 -3.01 -1.60
CA THR A 43 -28.15 -2.27 -2.52
C THR A 43 -26.70 -2.73 -2.43
N ILE A 44 -26.19 -3.05 -1.23
CA ILE A 44 -24.82 -3.57 -1.07
C ILE A 44 -24.71 -4.94 -1.75
N TYR A 45 -25.70 -5.81 -1.59
CA TYR A 45 -25.71 -7.13 -2.20
C TYR A 45 -25.81 -7.14 -3.74
N ILE A 46 -26.09 -5.99 -4.38
CA ILE A 46 -25.94 -5.84 -5.83
C ILE A 46 -24.47 -5.88 -6.25
N TYR A 47 -23.56 -5.37 -5.41
CA TYR A 47 -22.12 -5.24 -5.72
C TYR A 47 -21.29 -6.34 -5.07
N PHE A 48 -21.65 -6.81 -3.88
CA PHE A 48 -20.87 -7.74 -3.07
C PHE A 48 -21.73 -8.91 -2.59
N LYS A 49 -21.32 -10.13 -2.90
CA LYS A 49 -22.09 -11.35 -2.58
C LYS A 49 -22.28 -11.55 -1.08
N ASN A 50 -21.25 -11.26 -0.31
CA ASN A 50 -21.21 -11.39 1.15
C ASN A 50 -20.08 -10.52 1.72
N ARG A 51 -19.87 -10.58 3.05
CA ARG A 51 -18.82 -9.83 3.74
C ARG A 51 -17.41 -10.24 3.28
N GLU A 52 -17.17 -11.50 3.05
CA GLU A 52 -15.87 -12.03 2.62
C GLU A 52 -15.53 -11.53 1.20
N ASP A 53 -16.48 -11.63 0.27
CA ASP A 53 -16.35 -11.07 -1.07
C ASP A 53 -16.06 -9.56 -1.05
N LEU A 54 -16.77 -8.80 -0.20
CA LEU A 54 -16.48 -7.38 0.03
C LEU A 54 -15.03 -7.18 0.47
N LEU A 55 -14.56 -7.90 1.49
CA LEU A 55 -13.20 -7.77 2.00
C LEU A 55 -12.14 -8.07 0.94
N ASN A 56 -12.34 -9.14 0.16
CA ASN A 56 -11.44 -9.51 -0.92
C ASN A 56 -11.40 -8.44 -2.03
N GLN A 57 -12.56 -7.93 -2.44
CA GLN A 57 -12.63 -6.87 -3.45
C GLN A 57 -12.02 -5.55 -2.95
N LEU A 58 -12.16 -5.20 -1.67
CA LEU A 58 -11.50 -4.05 -1.07
C LEU A 58 -9.98 -4.21 -1.11
N TYR A 59 -9.48 -5.39 -0.76
CA TYR A 59 -8.04 -5.65 -0.79
C TYR A 59 -7.47 -5.54 -2.22
N ILE A 60 -8.12 -6.17 -3.20
CA ILE A 60 -7.72 -6.10 -4.61
C ILE A 60 -7.72 -4.64 -5.08
N PHE A 61 -8.78 -3.89 -4.79
CA PHE A 61 -8.89 -2.47 -5.16
C PHE A 61 -7.75 -1.63 -4.58
N VAL A 62 -7.44 -1.80 -3.30
CA VAL A 62 -6.37 -1.04 -2.63
C VAL A 62 -5.00 -1.45 -3.14
N ALA A 63 -4.78 -2.76 -3.40
CA ALA A 63 -3.54 -3.28 -3.96
C ALA A 63 -3.30 -2.77 -5.38
N ASP A 64 -4.33 -2.75 -6.24
CA ASP A 64 -4.24 -2.22 -7.60
C ASP A 64 -3.96 -0.72 -7.61
N LEU A 65 -4.63 0.04 -6.75
CA LEU A 65 -4.38 1.48 -6.60
C LEU A 65 -2.95 1.73 -6.14
N PHE A 66 -2.48 1.00 -5.13
CA PHE A 66 -1.11 1.08 -4.66
C PHE A 66 -0.10 0.77 -5.77
N ALA A 67 -0.29 -0.31 -6.52
CA ALA A 67 0.59 -0.68 -7.63
C ALA A 67 0.64 0.41 -8.69
N ARG A 68 -0.52 0.94 -9.10
CA ARG A 68 -0.61 2.00 -10.10
C ARG A 68 0.11 3.28 -9.67
N GLU A 69 -0.14 3.73 -8.44
CA GLU A 69 0.44 4.99 -7.94
C GLU A 69 1.95 4.84 -7.67
N THR A 70 2.39 3.69 -7.15
CA THR A 70 3.81 3.47 -6.86
C THR A 70 4.65 3.21 -8.11
N LEU A 71 4.08 2.63 -9.16
CA LEU A 71 4.74 2.41 -10.44
C LEU A 71 4.67 3.61 -11.40
N LYS A 72 4.07 4.72 -11.00
CA LYS A 72 3.94 5.89 -11.87
C LYS A 72 5.30 6.46 -12.29
N GLY A 73 5.59 6.45 -13.59
CA GLY A 73 6.86 6.87 -14.16
C GLY A 73 8.04 5.93 -13.85
N PHE A 74 7.78 4.75 -13.29
CA PHE A 74 8.82 3.77 -13.00
C PHE A 74 9.05 2.84 -14.19
N ASP A 75 10.33 2.72 -14.58
CA ASP A 75 10.81 1.74 -15.55
C ASP A 75 11.73 0.74 -14.83
N PRO A 76 11.51 -0.57 -14.97
CA PRO A 76 12.40 -1.58 -14.41
C PRO A 76 13.86 -1.53 -14.91
N GLU A 77 14.14 -0.81 -15.98
CA GLU A 77 15.50 -0.62 -16.53
C GLU A 77 16.22 0.64 -16.00
N MET A 78 15.57 1.42 -15.13
CA MET A 78 16.20 2.56 -14.44
C MET A 78 17.42 2.11 -13.62
N ASP A 79 18.36 3.05 -13.41
CA ASP A 79 19.43 2.86 -12.43
C ASP A 79 18.86 2.64 -11.02
N LEU A 80 19.55 1.81 -10.24
CA LEU A 80 19.09 1.41 -8.90
C LEU A 80 18.71 2.61 -8.03
N GLU A 81 19.57 3.61 -7.95
CA GLU A 81 19.35 4.79 -7.11
C GLU A 81 18.16 5.61 -7.60
N GLU A 82 18.06 5.85 -8.89
CA GLU A 82 16.98 6.62 -9.49
C GLU A 82 15.62 5.91 -9.30
N GLY A 83 15.56 4.63 -9.67
CA GLY A 83 14.32 3.84 -9.58
C GLY A 83 13.85 3.67 -8.14
N LEU A 84 14.77 3.38 -7.21
CA LEU A 84 14.42 3.22 -5.80
C LEU A 84 13.98 4.55 -5.15
N TRP A 85 14.64 5.67 -5.50
CA TRP A 85 14.23 6.99 -5.03
C TRP A 85 12.85 7.38 -5.56
N LEU A 86 12.56 7.09 -6.84
CA LEU A 86 11.23 7.29 -7.42
C LEU A 86 10.18 6.46 -6.67
N GLN A 87 10.48 5.20 -6.35
CA GLN A 87 9.61 4.34 -5.57
C GLN A 87 9.32 4.90 -4.17
N TRP A 88 10.31 5.45 -3.49
CA TRP A 88 10.12 6.09 -2.18
C TRP A 88 9.21 7.32 -2.29
N LYS A 89 9.44 8.19 -3.27
CA LYS A 89 8.61 9.39 -3.51
C LYS A 89 7.18 9.03 -3.84
N ASN A 90 6.97 8.04 -4.70
CA ASN A 90 5.63 7.61 -5.11
C ASN A 90 4.87 6.98 -3.93
N ARG A 91 5.53 6.13 -3.13
CA ARG A 91 4.95 5.55 -1.91
C ARG A 91 4.57 6.63 -0.89
N TYR A 92 5.45 7.59 -0.66
CA TYR A 92 5.15 8.68 0.26
C TYR A 92 3.96 9.52 -0.22
N ARG A 93 3.89 9.82 -1.52
CA ARG A 93 2.75 10.52 -2.12
C ARG A 93 1.45 9.72 -1.95
N TYR A 94 1.49 8.43 -2.25
CA TYR A 94 0.34 7.53 -2.07
C TYR A 94 -0.17 7.53 -0.62
N ILE A 95 0.72 7.34 0.35
CA ILE A 95 0.36 7.30 1.77
C ILE A 95 -0.26 8.61 2.24
N ARG A 96 0.26 9.74 1.78
CA ARG A 96 -0.31 11.06 2.08
C ARG A 96 -1.67 11.31 1.43
N GLN A 97 -1.86 10.81 0.22
CA GLN A 97 -3.10 10.99 -0.53
C GLN A 97 -4.19 10.01 -0.06
N TYR A 98 -3.81 8.80 0.35
CA TYR A 98 -4.72 7.72 0.72
C TYR A 98 -4.35 7.10 2.08
N PRO A 99 -4.35 7.86 3.18
CA PRO A 99 -3.91 7.35 4.48
C PRO A 99 -4.77 6.19 4.99
N LEU A 100 -6.08 6.22 4.77
CA LEU A 100 -6.98 5.13 5.15
C LEU A 100 -6.68 3.83 4.39
N HIS A 101 -6.34 3.92 3.09
CA HIS A 101 -5.96 2.74 2.30
C HIS A 101 -4.64 2.12 2.80
N TYR A 102 -3.70 2.96 3.22
CA TYR A 102 -2.46 2.48 3.83
C TYR A 102 -2.75 1.74 5.15
N HIS A 103 -3.52 2.34 6.07
CA HIS A 103 -3.90 1.71 7.33
C HIS A 103 -4.71 0.42 7.13
N PHE A 104 -5.63 0.41 6.19
CA PHE A 104 -6.37 -0.79 5.79
C PHE A 104 -5.42 -1.90 5.33
N SER A 105 -4.46 -1.59 4.46
CA SER A 105 -3.48 -2.56 3.97
C SER A 105 -2.63 -3.16 5.08
N GLU A 106 -2.21 -2.35 6.08
CA GLU A 106 -1.46 -2.81 7.23
C GLU A 106 -2.28 -3.75 8.13
N GLN A 107 -3.55 -3.41 8.40
CA GLN A 107 -4.45 -4.27 9.16
C GLN A 107 -4.74 -5.57 8.41
N PHE A 108 -4.97 -5.49 7.09
CA PHE A 108 -5.30 -6.65 6.27
C PHE A 108 -4.12 -7.62 6.18
N ARG A 109 -2.89 -7.11 6.02
CA ARG A 109 -1.66 -7.93 5.94
C ARG A 109 -1.40 -8.76 7.19
N ASN A 110 -1.84 -8.28 8.34
CA ASN A 110 -1.69 -8.95 9.63
C ASN A 110 -2.92 -9.83 9.98
N SER A 111 -3.89 -9.97 9.06
CA SER A 111 -5.13 -10.71 9.26
C SER A 111 -5.04 -12.11 8.62
N PRO A 112 -5.64 -13.15 9.24
CA PRO A 112 -5.78 -14.47 8.65
C PRO A 112 -6.76 -14.51 7.45
N LEU A 113 -7.41 -13.39 7.13
CA LEU A 113 -8.40 -13.28 6.05
C LEU A 113 -7.80 -13.23 4.64
N ILE A 114 -6.47 -13.21 4.52
CA ILE A 114 -5.80 -13.21 3.21
C ILE A 114 -5.82 -14.63 2.62
N HIS A 115 -6.70 -14.86 1.67
CA HIS A 115 -6.53 -15.95 0.72
C HIS A 115 -5.60 -15.46 -0.42
N GLN A 116 -4.28 -15.60 -0.21
CA GLN A 116 -3.24 -15.15 -1.16
C GLN A 116 -3.35 -15.78 -2.56
N GLN A 117 -4.15 -16.81 -2.73
CA GLN A 117 -4.30 -17.55 -4.00
C GLN A 117 -5.11 -16.82 -5.07
N GLU A 118 -5.87 -15.77 -4.71
CA GLU A 118 -6.71 -15.03 -5.66
C GLU A 118 -6.08 -13.73 -6.18
N ILE A 119 -4.89 -13.35 -5.69
CA ILE A 119 -4.16 -12.16 -6.16
C ILE A 119 -3.37 -12.58 -7.41
N THR A 120 -4.09 -12.70 -8.52
CA THR A 120 -3.51 -12.96 -9.84
C THR A 120 -2.73 -11.73 -10.30
N GLU A 121 -1.48 -11.97 -10.71
CA GLU A 121 -0.55 -11.02 -11.34
C GLU A 121 -0.37 -9.70 -10.56
N ASP A 122 0.44 -9.77 -9.53
CA ASP A 122 0.96 -8.60 -8.88
C ASP A 122 1.93 -7.86 -9.82
N ARG A 123 1.36 -6.94 -10.61
CA ARG A 123 2.11 -6.04 -11.52
C ARG A 123 3.29 -5.39 -10.81
N PHE A 124 3.09 -5.05 -9.55
CA PHE A 124 4.12 -4.44 -8.73
C PHE A 124 5.28 -5.43 -8.51
N ARG A 125 4.99 -6.66 -8.10
CA ARG A 125 6.01 -7.71 -7.87
C ARG A 125 6.78 -8.02 -9.16
N SER A 126 6.08 -8.14 -10.27
CA SER A 126 6.70 -8.39 -11.58
C SER A 126 7.66 -7.27 -11.98
N ALA A 127 7.24 -6.01 -11.87
CA ALA A 127 8.07 -4.85 -12.18
C ALA A 127 9.30 -4.76 -11.27
N MET A 128 9.11 -4.98 -9.96
CA MET A 128 10.21 -4.95 -9.00
C MET A 128 11.20 -6.10 -9.18
N ASN A 129 10.74 -7.31 -9.52
CA ASN A 129 11.63 -8.43 -9.81
C ASN A 129 12.52 -8.16 -11.03
N LYS A 130 11.95 -7.54 -12.09
CA LYS A 130 12.74 -7.11 -13.26
C LYS A 130 13.76 -6.05 -12.88
N PHE A 131 13.36 -5.06 -12.09
CA PHE A 131 14.23 -3.98 -11.63
C PHE A 131 15.42 -4.49 -10.79
N VAL A 132 15.14 -5.34 -9.79
CA VAL A 132 16.19 -5.96 -8.96
C VAL A 132 17.16 -6.77 -9.82
N LYS A 133 16.63 -7.63 -10.71
CA LYS A 133 17.45 -8.42 -11.63
C LYS A 133 18.34 -7.55 -12.51
N HIS A 134 17.78 -6.47 -13.06
CA HIS A 134 18.53 -5.50 -13.88
C HIS A 134 19.65 -4.84 -13.07
N ALA A 135 19.37 -4.36 -11.86
CA ALA A 135 20.36 -3.72 -10.98
C ALA A 135 21.51 -4.67 -10.59
N VAL A 136 21.21 -5.94 -10.31
CA VAL A 136 22.25 -6.97 -10.05
C VAL A 136 23.11 -7.20 -11.29
N GLN A 137 22.51 -7.35 -12.47
CA GLN A 137 23.24 -7.52 -13.74
C GLN A 137 24.16 -6.33 -14.06
N LYS A 138 23.73 -5.12 -13.72
CA LYS A 138 24.51 -3.88 -13.86
C LYS A 138 25.53 -3.67 -12.74
N LYS A 139 25.65 -4.58 -11.79
CA LYS A 139 26.55 -4.47 -10.61
C LYS A 139 26.28 -3.21 -9.76
N GLN A 140 25.03 -2.75 -9.76
CA GLN A 140 24.58 -1.63 -8.94
C GLN A 140 24.04 -2.08 -7.59
N LEU A 141 23.64 -3.35 -7.49
CA LEU A 141 23.08 -3.99 -6.32
C LEU A 141 23.85 -5.27 -6.03
N ALA A 142 24.18 -5.51 -4.77
CA ALA A 142 24.68 -6.80 -4.32
C ALA A 142 23.61 -7.90 -4.57
N ASP A 143 24.05 -9.12 -4.88
CA ASP A 143 23.14 -10.26 -5.04
C ASP A 143 22.65 -10.70 -3.65
N LEU A 144 21.48 -10.21 -3.28
CA LEU A 144 20.86 -10.40 -1.96
C LEU A 144 19.62 -11.29 -2.07
N PRO A 145 19.34 -12.12 -1.07
CA PRO A 145 18.03 -12.75 -0.95
C PRO A 145 16.91 -11.70 -1.02
N PRO A 146 15.76 -12.00 -1.68
CA PRO A 146 14.67 -11.03 -1.85
C PRO A 146 14.22 -10.39 -0.53
N GLU A 147 14.14 -11.17 0.55
CA GLU A 147 13.71 -10.70 1.87
C GLU A 147 14.69 -9.68 2.45
N VAL A 148 15.99 -9.90 2.24
CA VAL A 148 17.05 -8.98 2.69
C VAL A 148 17.00 -7.69 1.89
N PHE A 149 16.86 -7.79 0.56
CA PHE A 149 16.67 -6.61 -0.28
C PHE A 149 15.45 -5.79 0.17
N TRP A 150 14.29 -6.43 0.35
CA TRP A 150 13.07 -5.74 0.77
C TRP A 150 13.21 -5.10 2.15
N ALA A 151 13.82 -5.78 3.11
CA ALA A 151 14.06 -5.26 4.44
C ALA A 151 14.96 -4.03 4.43
N LEU A 152 16.06 -4.06 3.68
CA LEU A 152 17.00 -2.93 3.57
C LEU A 152 16.42 -1.79 2.75
N ALA A 153 15.84 -2.08 1.57
CA ALA A 153 15.39 -1.07 0.63
C ALA A 153 14.15 -0.29 1.12
N TYR A 154 13.25 -0.94 1.87
CA TYR A 154 11.97 -0.33 2.25
C TYR A 154 11.71 -0.29 3.76
N GLY A 155 12.36 -1.12 4.57
CA GLY A 155 12.17 -1.13 6.01
C GLY A 155 12.36 0.24 6.64
N PRO A 156 13.50 0.93 6.42
CA PRO A 156 13.75 2.27 6.95
C PRO A 156 12.71 3.31 6.50
N PHE A 157 12.24 3.22 5.26
CA PHE A 157 11.17 4.09 4.74
C PHE A 157 9.88 3.92 5.55
N TYR A 158 9.42 2.68 5.75
CA TYR A 158 8.17 2.43 6.46
C TYR A 158 8.26 2.76 7.94
N ILE A 159 9.44 2.68 8.56
CA ILE A 159 9.65 3.19 9.93
C ILE A 159 9.49 4.71 9.99
N LEU A 160 10.04 5.46 9.01
CA LEU A 160 9.81 6.91 8.93
C LEU A 160 8.35 7.26 8.69
N VAL A 161 7.66 6.49 7.84
CA VAL A 161 6.21 6.64 7.59
C VAL A 161 5.43 6.43 8.88
N LYS A 162 5.74 5.39 9.65
CA LYS A 162 5.09 5.12 10.93
C LYS A 162 5.26 6.31 11.88
N PHE A 163 6.48 6.81 12.08
CA PHE A 163 6.72 7.98 12.91
C PHE A 163 5.95 9.21 12.43
N HIS A 164 5.82 9.40 11.12
CA HIS A 164 5.08 10.51 10.54
C HIS A 164 3.58 10.41 10.81
N LEU A 165 2.99 9.23 10.64
CA LEU A 165 1.56 9.00 10.88
C LEU A 165 1.20 9.08 12.37
N ASP A 166 2.09 8.58 13.24
CA ASP A 166 1.95 8.65 14.69
C ASP A 166 2.26 10.06 15.24
N ASN A 167 2.79 10.98 14.41
CA ASN A 167 3.30 12.30 14.79
C ASN A 167 4.34 12.27 15.90
N THR A 168 5.01 11.13 16.14
CA THR A 168 5.95 10.95 17.22
C THR A 168 7.05 9.95 16.86
N THR A 169 8.21 10.08 17.50
CA THR A 169 9.30 9.10 17.44
C THR A 169 9.24 8.13 18.61
N MET A 170 10.11 7.11 18.61
CA MET A 170 10.28 6.19 19.75
C MET A 170 10.65 6.90 21.06
N SER A 171 11.27 8.08 21.00
CA SER A 171 11.60 8.91 22.19
C SER A 171 10.48 9.85 22.61
N GLY A 172 9.28 9.75 22.03
CA GLY A 172 8.14 10.60 22.31
C GLY A 172 8.25 12.04 21.77
N LYS A 173 9.28 12.34 20.95
CA LYS A 173 9.44 13.67 20.36
C LYS A 173 8.54 13.81 19.11
N PRO A 174 7.97 15.01 18.86
CA PRO A 174 7.21 15.27 17.64
C PRO A 174 8.03 14.97 16.38
N PHE A 175 7.40 14.30 15.41
CA PHE A 175 8.05 13.94 14.17
C PHE A 175 7.16 14.21 12.97
N SER A 176 7.76 14.79 11.94
CA SER A 176 7.15 14.89 10.62
C SER A 176 8.21 14.52 9.57
N MET A 177 7.84 13.62 8.66
CA MET A 177 8.69 13.24 7.54
C MET A 177 8.62 14.30 6.45
N GLY A 178 9.77 14.97 6.21
CA GLY A 178 9.97 15.84 5.06
C GLY A 178 10.95 15.20 4.08
N GLU A 179 11.10 15.80 2.91
CA GLU A 179 11.98 15.31 1.85
C GLU A 179 13.43 15.16 2.32
N GLN A 180 13.94 16.10 3.12
CA GLN A 180 15.29 16.08 3.67
C GLN A 180 15.55 14.82 4.52
N LYS A 181 14.66 14.51 5.48
CA LYS A 181 14.82 13.32 6.33
C LYS A 181 14.69 12.03 5.52
N MET A 182 13.78 12.02 4.56
CA MET A 182 13.61 10.90 3.64
C MET A 182 14.90 10.70 2.81
N ARG A 183 15.49 11.77 2.28
CA ARG A 183 16.74 11.72 1.50
C ARG A 183 17.94 11.24 2.32
N GLN A 184 18.10 11.77 3.52
CA GLN A 184 19.16 11.34 4.44
C GLN A 184 19.10 9.83 4.74
N THR A 185 17.90 9.32 5.00
CA THR A 185 17.69 7.87 5.25
C THR A 185 17.95 7.06 3.99
N PHE A 186 17.45 7.53 2.85
CA PHE A 186 17.64 6.89 1.56
C PHE A 186 19.14 6.72 1.21
N GLU A 187 19.95 7.75 1.43
CA GLU A 187 21.41 7.69 1.18
C GLU A 187 22.10 6.61 2.02
N ARG A 188 21.67 6.39 3.27
CA ARG A 188 22.18 5.30 4.11
C ARG A 188 21.74 3.94 3.60
N VAL A 189 20.50 3.83 3.16
CA VAL A 189 19.99 2.61 2.51
C VAL A 189 20.80 2.30 1.25
N MET A 190 21.07 3.29 0.40
CA MET A 190 21.88 3.08 -0.80
C MET A 190 23.31 2.62 -0.49
N GLN A 191 23.91 3.11 0.60
CA GLN A 191 25.23 2.63 1.05
C GLN A 191 25.20 1.16 1.48
N SER A 192 24.09 0.67 2.04
CA SER A 192 23.92 -0.72 2.48
C SER A 192 23.60 -1.70 1.34
N LEU A 193 23.09 -1.20 0.21
CA LEU A 193 22.68 -2.02 -0.94
C LEU A 193 23.75 -2.17 -2.01
N LYS A 194 24.70 -1.23 -2.09
CA LYS A 194 25.83 -1.27 -3.05
C LYS A 194 26.83 -2.35 -2.65
N MET A 195 27.52 -2.88 -3.67
CA MET A 195 28.68 -3.78 -3.48
C MET A 195 29.86 -3.00 -2.93
#